data_ba0a2b5a9319280da2f492f7dba959db
#
_entry.id   ba0a2b5a9319280da2f492f7dba959db
#
_cell.length_a   1.000
_cell.length_b   1.000
_cell.length_c   1.000
_cell.angle_alpha   90.00
_cell.angle_beta   90.00
_cell.angle_gamma   90.00
#
_symmetry.space_group_name_H-M   'P 1'
#
loop_
_entity.id
_entity.type
_entity.pdbx_description
1 polymer ?
#
loop_
_entity_poly.entity_id
_entity_poly.type
_entity_poly.pdbx_seq_one_letter_code
_entity_poly.pdbx_strand_id
1 'polypeptide(L)'
;MNRTLLAALFFTAAPAIAQQSITTLPQPVVGDPRVAALRDEALANDHYAWDIVEGLTTEVGQRLAATEAEARARDWAVKRLTAMGFANVHIEPFTMPVWTRGAESAEIVSPFPQKLAIAALGYSGSTTAAGITGQIVYFDSLDALRAAPDNAVRGKIVFIDHHMMPAQDGSGYGQFGAPRRQGPTIASLKGAIGIVIRSIGTDHHRNPHTGIQYFTDGAKPIPAGALSVPDAEQLVRILERGQPVVMHLTLVSQKAEGGHSGNVIAEVPGRDAKAPILLVGGHLDSWDLGTGAIDDGTGIAITAAAARHIMDAGRPLRTIRVVWFGAEEPGGLGGKAYAAAHGKEAHAIAGESDFGADRVWRFSSQLMKSDPAAYAQLTAALAPLGITKNDKGEADGTDVEPTITAGAPWISLSQDGTRYFDWHHTPDDTLDKIDPAQLRQNVAAWTAMLAVLSGGIEPGAKQPKRR
;
A
#
# COMPACT_ATOMS: atom_id res chain seq x y z
N MET A 1 36.24 -97.92 -22.00
CA MET A 1 34.91 -97.29 -21.97
C MET A 1 34.82 -96.50 -20.65
N ASN A 2 35.29 -95.23 -20.66
CA ASN A 2 35.30 -94.36 -19.52
C ASN A 2 34.21 -93.29 -19.67
N ARG A 3 33.29 -93.27 -18.77
CA ARG A 3 32.28 -92.18 -18.67
C ARG A 3 32.78 -91.15 -17.64
N THR A 4 33.08 -89.95 -18.09
CA THR A 4 33.43 -88.81 -17.28
C THR A 4 32.15 -88.09 -16.90
N LEU A 5 31.84 -87.99 -15.58
CA LEU A 5 30.76 -87.15 -15.07
C LEU A 5 31.27 -85.70 -14.96
N LEU A 6 30.59 -84.75 -15.55
CA LEU A 6 30.75 -83.33 -15.35
C LEU A 6 29.76 -82.87 -14.22
N ALA A 7 30.32 -82.41 -13.13
CA ALA A 7 29.50 -81.75 -12.07
C ALA A 7 29.34 -80.25 -12.39
N ALA A 8 28.12 -79.83 -12.57
CA ALA A 8 27.79 -78.41 -12.75
C ALA A 8 27.57 -77.75 -11.40
N LEU A 9 28.40 -76.76 -11.06
CA LEU A 9 28.21 -75.91 -9.87
C LEU A 9 27.21 -74.76 -10.21
N PHE A 10 26.06 -74.74 -9.53
CA PHE A 10 25.12 -73.62 -9.54
C PHE A 10 25.54 -72.63 -8.51
N PHE A 11 25.98 -71.42 -8.91
CA PHE A 11 26.10 -70.27 -8.02
C PHE A 11 24.75 -69.59 -7.94
N THR A 12 24.12 -69.59 -6.74
CA THR A 12 22.96 -68.83 -6.47
C THR A 12 23.41 -67.41 -6.03
N ALA A 13 23.18 -66.41 -6.86
CA ALA A 13 23.36 -64.99 -6.48
C ALA A 13 22.20 -64.59 -5.58
N ALA A 14 22.49 -64.16 -4.33
CA ALA A 14 21.53 -63.56 -3.44
C ALA A 14 21.20 -62.15 -3.96
N PRO A 15 19.93 -61.69 -3.93
CA PRO A 15 19.59 -60.34 -4.33
C PRO A 15 20.14 -59.33 -3.30
N ALA A 16 20.92 -58.36 -3.76
CA ALA A 16 21.32 -57.21 -2.95
C ALA A 16 20.06 -56.33 -2.67
N ILE A 17 19.63 -56.31 -1.42
CA ILE A 17 18.59 -55.40 -0.96
C ILE A 17 19.23 -53.99 -0.98
N ALA A 18 18.80 -53.16 -1.94
CA ALA A 18 19.14 -51.74 -1.96
C ALA A 18 18.56 -51.10 -0.71
N GLN A 19 19.44 -50.67 0.18
CA GLN A 19 19.07 -49.87 1.35
C GLN A 19 18.59 -48.49 0.83
N GLN A 20 17.27 -48.28 0.80
CA GLN A 20 16.68 -46.97 0.55
C GLN A 20 17.10 -46.05 1.69
N SER A 21 17.91 -45.05 1.39
CA SER A 21 18.20 -43.97 2.30
C SER A 21 16.87 -43.30 2.67
N ILE A 22 16.43 -43.50 3.91
CA ILE A 22 15.30 -42.76 4.46
C ILE A 22 15.76 -41.30 4.50
N THR A 23 15.29 -40.50 3.56
CA THR A 23 15.45 -39.06 3.60
C THR A 23 14.67 -38.61 4.85
N THR A 24 15.37 -38.29 5.94
CA THR A 24 14.77 -37.70 7.11
C THR A 24 14.15 -36.37 6.68
N LEU A 25 12.83 -36.26 6.79
CA LEU A 25 12.14 -34.99 6.60
C LEU A 25 12.78 -33.96 7.54
N PRO A 26 13.04 -32.75 7.08
CA PRO A 26 13.58 -31.71 7.94
C PRO A 26 12.64 -31.54 9.13
N GLN A 27 13.23 -31.58 10.34
CA GLN A 27 12.47 -31.37 11.56
C GLN A 27 11.81 -29.98 11.49
N PRO A 28 10.53 -29.87 11.88
CA PRO A 28 9.87 -28.57 11.89
C PRO A 28 10.65 -27.62 12.83
N VAL A 29 10.91 -26.40 12.35
CA VAL A 29 11.51 -25.34 13.18
C VAL A 29 10.54 -25.04 14.31
N VAL A 30 10.96 -25.31 15.55
CA VAL A 30 10.16 -24.95 16.74
C VAL A 30 10.31 -23.44 16.93
N GLY A 31 9.19 -22.71 16.85
CA GLY A 31 9.19 -21.26 17.07
C GLY A 31 9.64 -20.90 18.50
N ASP A 32 10.29 -19.75 18.67
CA ASP A 32 10.65 -19.24 20.00
C ASP A 32 9.35 -18.98 20.81
N PRO A 33 9.16 -19.61 21.99
CA PRO A 33 7.96 -19.45 22.79
C PRO A 33 7.75 -17.99 23.25
N ARG A 34 8.79 -17.17 23.34
CA ARG A 34 8.66 -15.74 23.67
C ARG A 34 8.06 -14.96 22.52
N VAL A 35 8.44 -15.27 21.29
CA VAL A 35 7.83 -14.70 20.08
C VAL A 35 6.36 -15.09 19.99
N ALA A 36 6.05 -16.37 20.27
CA ALA A 36 4.67 -16.83 20.29
C ALA A 36 3.82 -16.10 21.35
N ALA A 37 4.35 -15.92 22.56
CA ALA A 37 3.66 -15.19 23.62
C ALA A 37 3.37 -13.72 23.25
N LEU A 38 4.32 -13.01 22.62
CA LEU A 38 4.12 -11.62 22.17
C LEU A 38 3.10 -11.53 21.03
N ARG A 39 3.16 -12.45 20.08
CA ARG A 39 2.18 -12.55 19.00
C ARG A 39 0.76 -12.75 19.55
N ASP A 40 0.61 -13.73 20.46
CA ASP A 40 -0.69 -14.11 21.01
C ASP A 40 -1.25 -13.03 21.93
N GLU A 41 -0.40 -12.31 22.66
CA GLU A 41 -0.78 -11.14 23.47
C GLU A 41 -1.28 -10.00 22.55
N ALA A 42 -0.56 -9.67 21.49
CA ALA A 42 -0.99 -8.66 20.53
C ALA A 42 -2.32 -9.06 19.86
N LEU A 43 -2.47 -10.33 19.47
CA LEU A 43 -3.71 -10.84 18.87
C LEU A 43 -4.92 -10.69 19.79
N ALA A 44 -4.73 -11.00 21.08
CA ALA A 44 -5.81 -11.00 22.06
C ALA A 44 -6.17 -9.59 22.56
N ASN A 45 -5.19 -8.75 22.80
CA ASN A 45 -5.32 -7.58 23.67
C ASN A 45 -4.87 -6.25 23.02
N ASP A 46 -4.39 -6.23 21.76
CA ASP A 46 -4.00 -4.95 21.16
C ASP A 46 -5.19 -4.00 21.11
N HIS A 47 -4.95 -2.79 21.56
CA HIS A 47 -5.82 -1.63 21.44
C HIS A 47 -5.09 -0.42 20.86
N TYR A 48 -3.75 -0.47 20.80
CA TYR A 48 -2.94 0.66 20.34
C TYR A 48 -3.25 1.04 18.88
N ALA A 49 -3.42 0.03 18.02
CA ALA A 49 -3.71 0.29 16.61
C ALA A 49 -5.08 0.95 16.45
N TRP A 50 -6.12 0.44 17.12
CA TRP A 50 -7.45 1.06 17.08
C TRP A 50 -7.41 2.50 17.60
N ASP A 51 -6.78 2.74 18.76
CA ASP A 51 -6.66 4.06 19.36
C ASP A 51 -5.91 5.07 18.47
N ILE A 52 -4.98 4.60 17.64
CA ILE A 52 -4.28 5.45 16.67
C ILE A 52 -5.20 5.80 15.50
N VAL A 53 -5.81 4.81 14.86
CA VAL A 53 -6.62 5.07 13.66
C VAL A 53 -7.91 5.83 14.00
N GLU A 54 -8.57 5.49 15.12
CA GLU A 54 -9.75 6.24 15.60
C GLU A 54 -9.36 7.69 15.91
N GLY A 55 -8.27 7.90 16.65
CA GLY A 55 -7.80 9.26 16.98
C GLY A 55 -7.46 10.06 15.72
N LEU A 56 -6.72 9.48 14.76
CA LEU A 56 -6.34 10.18 13.54
C LEU A 56 -7.56 10.56 12.70
N THR A 57 -8.49 9.64 12.50
CA THR A 57 -9.69 9.89 11.67
C THR A 57 -10.69 10.81 12.32
N THR A 58 -10.71 10.88 13.67
CA THR A 58 -11.65 11.73 14.44
C THR A 58 -11.07 13.12 14.73
N GLU A 59 -9.79 13.21 15.09
CA GLU A 59 -9.17 14.47 15.53
C GLU A 59 -8.53 15.26 14.38
N VAL A 60 -8.18 14.57 13.28
CA VAL A 60 -7.56 15.18 12.09
C VAL A 60 -8.46 15.04 10.87
N GLY A 61 -8.87 13.82 10.52
CA GLY A 61 -9.66 13.50 9.32
C GLY A 61 -8.81 13.48 8.04
N GLN A 62 -9.39 13.99 6.95
CA GLN A 62 -8.71 14.11 5.64
C GLN A 62 -7.43 14.93 5.77
N ARG A 63 -6.34 14.45 5.17
CA ARG A 63 -5.00 15.03 5.40
C ARG A 63 -4.13 15.01 4.15
N LEU A 64 -4.69 15.59 3.07
CA LEU A 64 -4.00 15.68 1.78
C LEU A 64 -2.64 16.36 1.94
N ALA A 65 -1.63 15.76 1.31
CA ALA A 65 -0.22 16.16 1.43
C ALA A 65 -0.01 17.67 1.19
N ALA A 66 0.87 18.27 1.99
CA ALA A 66 1.24 19.68 2.00
C ALA A 66 0.08 20.67 2.27
N THR A 67 -1.03 20.20 2.85
CA THR A 67 -2.12 21.07 3.35
C THR A 67 -1.98 21.34 4.85
N GLU A 68 -2.75 22.31 5.36
CA GLU A 68 -2.84 22.55 6.79
C GLU A 68 -3.37 21.33 7.57
N ALA A 69 -4.21 20.50 6.93
CA ALA A 69 -4.71 19.28 7.55
C ALA A 69 -3.59 18.25 7.77
N GLU A 70 -2.72 18.06 6.77
CA GLU A 70 -1.54 17.18 6.92
C GLU A 70 -0.52 17.77 7.93
N ALA A 71 -0.37 19.10 7.99
CA ALA A 71 0.47 19.72 9.02
C ALA A 71 -0.06 19.42 10.43
N ARG A 72 -1.40 19.52 10.64
CA ARG A 72 -2.03 19.11 11.91
C ARG A 72 -1.84 17.62 12.19
N ALA A 73 -1.87 16.77 11.15
CA ALA A 73 -1.61 15.33 11.29
C ALA A 73 -0.19 15.05 11.80
N ARG A 74 0.83 15.74 11.27
CA ARG A 74 2.22 15.61 11.74
C ARG A 74 2.36 16.05 13.21
N ASP A 75 1.77 17.16 13.59
CA ASP A 75 1.78 17.64 14.98
C ASP A 75 1.05 16.68 15.94
N TRP A 76 -0.08 16.12 15.48
CA TRP A 76 -0.83 15.10 16.20
C TRP A 76 0.01 13.84 16.37
N ALA A 77 0.66 13.38 15.30
CA ALA A 77 1.51 12.20 15.28
C ALA A 77 2.68 12.31 16.27
N VAL A 78 3.36 13.45 16.30
CA VAL A 78 4.44 13.71 17.28
C VAL A 78 3.92 13.60 18.71
N LYS A 79 2.76 14.20 19.01
CA LYS A 79 2.16 14.12 20.35
C LYS A 79 1.76 12.69 20.69
N ARG A 80 1.14 11.97 19.76
CA ARG A 80 0.67 10.60 19.95
C ARG A 80 1.82 9.64 20.22
N LEU A 81 2.82 9.60 19.33
CA LEU A 81 4.01 8.73 19.48
C LEU A 81 4.82 9.07 20.74
N THR A 82 4.92 10.36 21.08
CA THR A 82 5.56 10.80 22.32
C THR A 82 4.79 10.30 23.57
N ALA A 83 3.46 10.40 23.57
CA ALA A 83 2.62 9.91 24.66
C ALA A 83 2.68 8.36 24.78
N MET A 84 2.82 7.66 23.67
CA MET A 84 3.07 6.21 23.64
C MET A 84 4.46 5.81 24.15
N GLY A 85 5.36 6.76 24.43
CA GLY A 85 6.68 6.49 25.03
C GLY A 85 7.81 6.25 24.04
N PHE A 86 7.59 6.42 22.75
CA PHE A 86 8.66 6.33 21.76
C PHE A 86 9.76 7.37 22.01
N ALA A 87 10.98 7.02 21.69
CA ALA A 87 12.13 7.93 21.72
C ALA A 87 12.33 8.61 20.36
N ASN A 88 13.16 9.66 20.36
CA ASN A 88 13.58 10.37 19.13
C ASN A 88 12.43 10.82 18.23
N VAL A 89 11.27 11.17 18.80
CA VAL A 89 10.10 11.58 18.02
C VAL A 89 10.32 12.99 17.46
N HIS A 90 10.36 13.08 16.14
CA HIS A 90 10.58 14.35 15.43
C HIS A 90 9.99 14.31 14.00
N ILE A 91 9.92 15.48 13.39
CA ILE A 91 9.53 15.65 11.99
C ILE A 91 10.78 15.93 11.16
N GLU A 92 10.95 15.23 10.04
CA GLU A 92 11.92 15.56 9.00
C GLU A 92 11.19 16.22 7.83
N PRO A 93 11.26 17.56 7.72
CA PRO A 93 10.48 18.30 6.74
C PRO A 93 11.11 18.28 5.34
N PHE A 94 10.27 18.37 4.32
CA PHE A 94 10.66 18.61 2.93
C PHE A 94 9.63 19.49 2.21
N THR A 95 9.99 19.99 1.02
CA THR A 95 9.13 20.84 0.20
C THR A 95 8.61 20.09 -1.00
N MET A 96 7.39 20.44 -1.45
CA MET A 96 6.74 19.80 -2.59
C MET A 96 5.72 20.76 -3.25
N PRO A 97 5.29 20.49 -4.51
CA PRO A 97 4.14 21.15 -5.10
C PRO A 97 2.85 20.82 -4.33
N VAL A 98 1.96 21.79 -4.20
CA VAL A 98 0.63 21.62 -3.57
C VAL A 98 -0.43 21.51 -4.65
N TRP A 99 -1.38 20.63 -4.45
CA TRP A 99 -2.63 20.56 -5.19
C TRP A 99 -3.79 20.49 -4.21
N THR A 100 -4.86 21.24 -4.48
CA THR A 100 -6.07 21.18 -3.66
C THR A 100 -7.30 21.13 -4.55
N ARG A 101 -8.27 20.35 -4.11
CA ARG A 101 -9.56 20.14 -4.76
C ARG A 101 -10.47 21.34 -4.52
N GLY A 102 -11.28 21.69 -5.53
CA GLY A 102 -12.31 22.72 -5.47
C GLY A 102 -13.69 22.18 -5.83
N ALA A 103 -14.49 22.97 -6.50
CA ALA A 103 -15.84 22.57 -6.94
C ALA A 103 -15.78 21.52 -8.05
N GLU A 104 -16.64 20.48 -7.94
CA GLU A 104 -16.68 19.36 -8.87
C GLU A 104 -18.12 19.02 -9.27
N SER A 105 -18.34 18.83 -10.55
CA SER A 105 -19.59 18.29 -11.10
C SER A 105 -19.41 17.72 -12.49
N ALA A 106 -20.19 16.69 -12.81
CA ALA A 106 -20.39 16.18 -14.15
C ALA A 106 -21.86 16.06 -14.46
N GLU A 107 -22.28 16.48 -15.66
CA GLU A 107 -23.65 16.41 -16.10
C GLU A 107 -23.71 16.03 -17.59
N ILE A 108 -24.54 15.06 -17.91
CA ILE A 108 -24.97 14.84 -19.29
C ILE A 108 -25.95 15.94 -19.65
N VAL A 109 -25.60 16.75 -20.65
CA VAL A 109 -26.45 17.87 -21.15
C VAL A 109 -27.44 17.36 -22.19
N SER A 110 -26.99 16.44 -23.04
CA SER A 110 -27.81 15.79 -24.06
C SER A 110 -27.28 14.40 -24.38
N PRO A 111 -28.10 13.46 -24.89
CA PRO A 111 -29.51 13.60 -25.20
C PRO A 111 -30.45 13.42 -23.98
N PHE A 112 -29.93 12.83 -22.88
CA PHE A 112 -30.72 12.50 -21.67
C PHE A 112 -30.10 13.19 -20.45
N PRO A 113 -30.54 14.43 -20.13
CA PRO A 113 -29.89 15.23 -19.08
C PRO A 113 -29.95 14.56 -17.71
N GLN A 114 -28.77 14.40 -17.06
CA GLN A 114 -28.66 13.84 -15.72
C GLN A 114 -27.28 14.12 -15.10
N LYS A 115 -27.23 14.21 -13.78
CA LYS A 115 -25.99 14.41 -13.00
C LYS A 115 -25.30 13.09 -12.76
N LEU A 116 -23.96 13.10 -12.82
CA LEU A 116 -23.08 11.98 -12.52
C LEU A 116 -22.18 12.34 -11.34
N ALA A 117 -21.88 11.35 -10.47
CA ALA A 117 -20.91 11.52 -9.40
C ALA A 117 -19.49 11.42 -9.97
N ILE A 118 -18.68 12.42 -9.67
CA ILE A 118 -17.31 12.56 -10.19
C ILE A 118 -16.39 13.09 -9.09
N ALA A 119 -15.11 12.70 -9.14
CA ALA A 119 -14.02 13.34 -8.42
C ALA A 119 -12.88 13.69 -9.39
N ALA A 120 -12.26 14.85 -9.20
CA ALA A 120 -11.06 15.21 -9.95
C ALA A 120 -9.91 14.25 -9.57
N LEU A 121 -9.11 13.91 -10.56
CA LEU A 121 -7.84 13.21 -10.32
C LEU A 121 -6.82 14.19 -9.77
N GLY A 122 -6.03 13.74 -8.83
CA GLY A 122 -4.99 14.54 -8.20
C GLY A 122 -4.01 15.09 -9.22
N TYR A 123 -3.63 16.35 -9.06
CA TYR A 123 -2.71 17.09 -9.94
C TYR A 123 -3.21 17.25 -11.40
N SER A 124 -4.51 17.02 -11.66
CA SER A 124 -5.13 17.28 -12.97
C SER A 124 -5.13 18.78 -13.33
N GLY A 125 -5.44 19.11 -14.57
CA GLY A 125 -5.77 20.48 -14.99
C GLY A 125 -7.09 20.92 -14.34
N SER A 126 -7.26 22.24 -14.22
CA SER A 126 -8.47 22.85 -13.65
C SER A 126 -9.37 23.40 -14.77
N THR A 127 -10.68 23.29 -14.59
CA THR A 127 -11.63 24.16 -15.30
C THR A 127 -11.71 25.53 -14.64
N THR A 128 -12.31 26.51 -15.30
CA THR A 128 -12.92 27.66 -14.61
C THR A 128 -14.17 27.21 -13.86
N ALA A 129 -14.74 28.08 -13.03
CA ALA A 129 -16.02 27.84 -12.38
C ALA A 129 -17.19 27.62 -13.38
N ALA A 130 -17.07 28.12 -14.60
CA ALA A 130 -18.04 27.89 -15.67
C ALA A 130 -17.94 26.49 -16.31
N GLY A 131 -16.90 25.72 -15.96
CA GLY A 131 -16.69 24.39 -16.52
C GLY A 131 -16.31 24.37 -18.00
N ILE A 132 -16.37 23.19 -18.58
CA ILE A 132 -16.22 22.93 -20.03
C ILE A 132 -17.39 22.08 -20.49
N THR A 133 -17.78 22.25 -21.77
CA THR A 133 -18.81 21.40 -22.40
C THR A 133 -18.24 20.79 -23.67
N GLY A 134 -18.42 19.48 -23.84
CA GLY A 134 -17.90 18.78 -25.01
C GLY A 134 -18.64 17.47 -25.30
N GLN A 135 -18.56 17.04 -26.55
CA GLN A 135 -19.00 15.71 -26.94
C GLN A 135 -18.10 14.64 -26.32
N ILE A 136 -18.70 13.57 -25.82
CA ILE A 136 -17.96 12.39 -25.32
C ILE A 136 -17.46 11.54 -26.48
N VAL A 137 -16.21 11.08 -26.35
CA VAL A 137 -15.65 10.01 -27.19
C VAL A 137 -15.25 8.85 -26.25
N TYR A 138 -15.86 7.72 -26.49
CA TYR A 138 -15.69 6.50 -25.71
C TYR A 138 -14.53 5.66 -26.20
N PHE A 139 -13.79 5.10 -25.25
CA PHE A 139 -12.78 4.08 -25.44
C PHE A 139 -12.92 2.99 -24.36
N ASP A 140 -12.92 1.75 -24.79
CA ASP A 140 -12.97 0.57 -23.91
C ASP A 140 -11.65 0.29 -23.17
N SER A 141 -10.58 0.95 -23.61
CA SER A 141 -9.25 0.76 -23.05
C SER A 141 -8.33 1.96 -23.32
N LEU A 142 -7.25 2.03 -22.53
CA LEU A 142 -6.17 3.00 -22.77
C LEU A 142 -5.48 2.78 -24.14
N ASP A 143 -5.35 1.52 -24.54
CA ASP A 143 -4.70 1.17 -25.81
C ASP A 143 -5.56 1.58 -27.02
N ALA A 144 -6.88 1.50 -26.90
CA ALA A 144 -7.80 2.03 -27.91
C ALA A 144 -7.63 3.56 -28.06
N LEU A 145 -7.48 4.30 -26.96
CA LEU A 145 -7.16 5.73 -26.99
C LEU A 145 -5.79 6.00 -27.65
N ARG A 146 -4.77 5.20 -27.33
CA ARG A 146 -3.43 5.33 -27.95
C ARG A 146 -3.48 5.16 -29.46
N ALA A 147 -4.20 4.15 -29.93
CA ALA A 147 -4.33 3.81 -31.34
C ALA A 147 -5.22 4.79 -32.14
N ALA A 148 -6.10 5.52 -31.46
CA ALA A 148 -7.02 6.45 -32.13
C ALA A 148 -6.27 7.59 -32.84
N PRO A 149 -6.73 8.04 -34.02
CA PRO A 149 -6.16 9.23 -34.67
C PRO A 149 -6.46 10.50 -33.85
N ASP A 150 -5.54 11.46 -33.87
CA ASP A 150 -5.64 12.67 -33.04
C ASP A 150 -6.92 13.48 -33.29
N ASN A 151 -7.41 13.52 -34.55
CA ASN A 151 -8.66 14.19 -34.86
C ASN A 151 -9.91 13.55 -34.26
N ALA A 152 -9.84 12.30 -33.80
CA ALA A 152 -10.97 11.63 -33.17
C ALA A 152 -11.39 12.29 -31.85
N VAL A 153 -10.42 12.82 -31.09
CA VAL A 153 -10.65 13.37 -29.74
C VAL A 153 -10.48 14.89 -29.65
N ARG A 154 -9.97 15.55 -30.69
CA ARG A 154 -9.72 16.99 -30.69
C ARG A 154 -10.98 17.80 -30.36
N GLY A 155 -10.89 18.64 -29.33
CA GLY A 155 -11.98 19.49 -28.86
C GLY A 155 -13.12 18.75 -28.17
N LYS A 156 -12.91 17.48 -27.79
CA LYS A 156 -13.90 16.62 -27.15
C LYS A 156 -13.44 16.19 -25.77
N ILE A 157 -14.37 15.55 -25.02
CA ILE A 157 -14.08 14.92 -23.73
C ILE A 157 -13.90 13.43 -23.97
N VAL A 158 -12.76 12.89 -23.57
CA VAL A 158 -12.47 11.46 -23.64
C VAL A 158 -13.14 10.75 -22.46
N PHE A 159 -13.74 9.58 -22.71
CA PHE A 159 -14.15 8.65 -21.66
C PHE A 159 -13.46 7.31 -21.88
N ILE A 160 -12.66 6.87 -20.87
CA ILE A 160 -12.07 5.54 -20.84
C ILE A 160 -12.85 4.68 -19.84
N ASP A 161 -13.44 3.59 -20.37
CA ASP A 161 -14.17 2.59 -19.61
C ASP A 161 -13.30 1.34 -19.42
N HIS A 162 -13.10 0.93 -18.18
CA HIS A 162 -12.36 -0.28 -17.83
C HIS A 162 -12.93 -0.87 -16.54
N HIS A 163 -12.78 -2.17 -16.37
CA HIS A 163 -13.34 -2.88 -15.23
C HIS A 163 -12.23 -3.55 -14.42
N MET A 164 -12.12 -3.19 -13.16
CA MET A 164 -11.25 -3.86 -12.21
C MET A 164 -12.06 -4.94 -11.46
N MET A 165 -11.47 -6.12 -11.30
CA MET A 165 -12.08 -7.23 -10.55
C MET A 165 -11.39 -7.36 -9.20
N PRO A 166 -12.11 -7.73 -8.12
CA PRO A 166 -11.52 -8.02 -6.83
C PRO A 166 -10.48 -9.14 -6.92
N ALA A 167 -9.36 -8.98 -6.24
CA ALA A 167 -8.31 -9.99 -6.13
C ALA A 167 -7.67 -9.92 -4.75
N GLN A 168 -7.43 -11.08 -4.14
CA GLN A 168 -6.84 -11.16 -2.80
C GLN A 168 -5.45 -10.52 -2.71
N ASP A 169 -4.68 -10.59 -3.78
CA ASP A 169 -3.34 -9.99 -3.87
C ASP A 169 -3.34 -8.57 -4.46
N GLY A 170 -4.51 -7.98 -4.70
CA GLY A 170 -4.63 -6.67 -5.31
C GLY A 170 -4.20 -6.62 -6.79
N SER A 171 -3.95 -7.79 -7.41
CA SER A 171 -3.53 -7.85 -8.80
C SER A 171 -4.52 -7.16 -9.73
N GLY A 172 -3.99 -6.51 -10.75
CA GLY A 172 -4.79 -5.70 -11.68
C GLY A 172 -4.75 -4.20 -11.39
N TYR A 173 -4.57 -3.74 -10.14
CA TYR A 173 -4.54 -2.30 -9.85
C TYR A 173 -3.46 -1.55 -10.64
N GLY A 174 -2.28 -2.13 -10.80
CA GLY A 174 -1.21 -1.58 -11.63
C GLY A 174 -1.65 -1.37 -13.08
N GLN A 175 -2.31 -2.36 -13.67
CA GLN A 175 -2.84 -2.32 -15.04
C GLN A 175 -4.03 -1.38 -15.17
N PHE A 176 -5.04 -1.53 -14.33
CA PHE A 176 -6.26 -0.71 -14.35
C PHE A 176 -6.01 0.72 -13.87
N GLY A 177 -4.94 0.99 -13.15
CA GLY A 177 -4.47 2.33 -12.83
C GLY A 177 -3.83 3.09 -14.01
N ALA A 178 -3.42 2.41 -15.08
CA ALA A 178 -2.79 3.05 -16.22
C ALA A 178 -3.69 4.10 -16.91
N PRO A 179 -5.00 3.92 -17.11
CA PRO A 179 -5.89 4.96 -17.61
C PRO A 179 -5.86 6.25 -16.79
N ARG A 180 -5.78 6.15 -15.46
CA ARG A 180 -5.63 7.30 -14.56
C ARG A 180 -4.30 7.99 -14.76
N ARG A 181 -3.20 7.23 -14.68
CA ARG A 181 -1.84 7.79 -14.69
C ARG A 181 -1.39 8.31 -16.04
N GLN A 182 -1.85 7.73 -17.16
CA GLN A 182 -1.37 8.01 -18.51
C GLN A 182 -2.45 8.59 -19.43
N GLY A 183 -3.71 8.27 -19.19
CA GLY A 183 -4.84 8.72 -20.02
C GLY A 183 -4.90 10.23 -20.21
N PRO A 184 -4.75 11.05 -19.14
CA PRO A 184 -4.77 12.51 -19.25
C PRO A 184 -3.67 13.07 -20.16
N THR A 185 -2.44 12.54 -20.07
CA THR A 185 -1.33 12.91 -20.98
C THR A 185 -1.67 12.61 -22.44
N ILE A 186 -2.12 11.37 -22.72
CA ILE A 186 -2.42 10.93 -24.10
C ILE A 186 -3.59 11.73 -24.68
N ALA A 187 -4.66 11.92 -23.90
CA ALA A 187 -5.82 12.70 -24.32
C ALA A 187 -5.43 14.15 -24.63
N SER A 188 -4.60 14.77 -23.77
CA SER A 188 -4.09 16.13 -23.99
C SER A 188 -3.25 16.26 -25.25
N LEU A 189 -2.30 15.35 -25.48
CA LEU A 189 -1.45 15.35 -26.67
C LEU A 189 -2.26 15.22 -27.96
N LYS A 190 -3.38 14.50 -27.93
CA LYS A 190 -4.32 14.36 -29.06
C LYS A 190 -5.34 15.50 -29.15
N GLY A 191 -5.26 16.50 -28.29
CA GLY A 191 -6.07 17.72 -28.32
C GLY A 191 -7.45 17.61 -27.71
N ALA A 192 -7.70 16.65 -26.83
CA ALA A 192 -8.90 16.61 -26.00
C ALA A 192 -8.96 17.81 -25.05
N ILE A 193 -10.19 18.26 -24.70
CA ILE A 193 -10.41 19.37 -23.77
C ILE A 193 -10.58 18.90 -22.34
N GLY A 194 -10.82 17.61 -22.11
CA GLY A 194 -10.96 16.96 -20.81
C GLY A 194 -11.00 15.46 -20.97
N ILE A 195 -10.89 14.76 -19.86
CA ILE A 195 -10.99 13.31 -19.79
C ILE A 195 -11.74 12.89 -18.53
N VAL A 196 -12.62 11.90 -18.66
CA VAL A 196 -13.20 11.17 -17.55
C VAL A 196 -12.85 9.69 -17.68
N ILE A 197 -12.66 9.01 -16.56
CA ILE A 197 -12.45 7.55 -16.52
C ILE A 197 -13.51 6.92 -15.64
N ARG A 198 -13.77 5.63 -15.81
CA ARG A 198 -14.43 4.85 -14.76
C ARG A 198 -13.52 4.83 -13.54
N SER A 199 -14.06 4.98 -12.34
CA SER A 199 -13.30 4.80 -11.11
C SER A 199 -12.54 3.48 -11.09
N ILE A 200 -11.31 3.50 -10.60
CA ILE A 200 -10.50 2.32 -10.38
C ILE A 200 -10.89 1.77 -9.02
N GLY A 201 -11.85 0.86 -9.01
CA GLY A 201 -12.42 0.27 -7.80
C GLY A 201 -13.22 -0.96 -8.15
N THR A 202 -13.58 -1.71 -7.13
CA THR A 202 -14.30 -3.00 -7.22
C THR A 202 -15.71 -2.92 -6.69
N ASP A 203 -16.13 -1.78 -6.17
CA ASP A 203 -17.47 -1.53 -5.63
C ASP A 203 -18.50 -1.17 -6.70
N HIS A 204 -19.76 -1.05 -6.26
CA HIS A 204 -20.89 -0.52 -7.05
C HIS A 204 -21.56 0.66 -6.34
N HIS A 205 -20.85 1.37 -5.47
CA HIS A 205 -21.34 2.56 -4.81
C HIS A 205 -21.13 3.80 -5.68
N ARG A 206 -21.91 4.85 -5.46
CA ARG A 206 -21.74 6.11 -6.18
C ARG A 206 -20.64 6.98 -5.57
N ASN A 207 -19.56 6.35 -5.13
CA ASN A 207 -18.37 6.96 -4.58
C ASN A 207 -17.26 6.97 -5.65
N PRO A 208 -16.93 8.12 -6.23
CA PRO A 208 -15.85 8.19 -7.21
C PRO A 208 -14.51 8.01 -6.52
N HIS A 209 -13.62 7.29 -7.19
CA HIS A 209 -12.24 7.05 -6.79
C HIS A 209 -11.33 8.16 -7.34
N THR A 210 -10.49 8.76 -6.52
CA THR A 210 -9.47 9.70 -6.97
C THR A 210 -8.10 9.04 -7.16
N GLY A 211 -7.03 9.77 -7.08
CA GLY A 211 -5.64 9.33 -7.10
C GLY A 211 -4.79 10.15 -8.05
N ILE A 212 -3.48 9.98 -7.92
CA ILE A 212 -2.51 10.80 -8.64
C ILE A 212 -2.48 10.53 -10.13
N GLN A 213 -2.27 11.59 -10.89
CA GLN A 213 -1.83 11.57 -12.27
C GLN A 213 -0.85 12.73 -12.53
N TYR A 214 0.02 12.59 -13.49
CA TYR A 214 0.91 13.66 -13.95
C TYR A 214 0.83 13.82 -15.45
N PHE A 215 1.06 15.06 -15.93
CA PHE A 215 1.26 15.32 -17.36
C PHE A 215 2.74 15.23 -17.70
N THR A 216 3.06 14.42 -18.68
CA THR A 216 4.41 14.18 -19.20
C THR A 216 4.50 14.60 -20.67
N ASP A 217 5.71 14.50 -21.25
CA ASP A 217 5.94 14.65 -22.69
C ASP A 217 5.47 15.99 -23.28
N GLY A 218 5.45 17.05 -22.46
CA GLY A 218 5.00 18.38 -22.90
C GLY A 218 3.48 18.53 -23.05
N ALA A 219 2.69 17.55 -22.58
CA ALA A 219 1.24 17.64 -22.57
C ALA A 219 0.75 18.81 -21.69
N LYS A 220 -0.21 19.57 -22.21
CA LYS A 220 -0.84 20.66 -21.46
C LYS A 220 -1.83 20.05 -20.45
N PRO A 221 -1.83 20.51 -19.18
CA PRO A 221 -2.80 20.03 -18.22
C PRO A 221 -4.25 20.28 -18.67
N ILE A 222 -5.03 19.23 -18.76
CA ILE A 222 -6.48 19.27 -19.03
C ILE A 222 -7.23 18.76 -17.79
N PRO A 223 -8.51 19.16 -17.58
CA PRO A 223 -9.35 18.60 -16.54
C PRO A 223 -9.46 17.08 -16.71
N ALA A 224 -9.23 16.34 -15.60
CA ALA A 224 -9.33 14.90 -15.56
C ALA A 224 -10.05 14.46 -14.29
N GLY A 225 -11.05 13.59 -14.42
CA GLY A 225 -11.84 13.09 -13.30
C GLY A 225 -12.21 11.61 -13.46
N ALA A 226 -12.61 10.98 -12.36
CA ALA A 226 -13.17 9.64 -12.36
C ALA A 226 -14.66 9.69 -12.00
N LEU A 227 -15.48 9.05 -12.81
CA LEU A 227 -16.91 8.82 -12.52
C LEU A 227 -17.02 7.63 -11.55
N SER A 228 -18.01 7.67 -10.65
CA SER A 228 -18.36 6.47 -9.89
C SER A 228 -18.64 5.29 -10.82
N VAL A 229 -18.43 4.06 -10.34
CA VAL A 229 -18.69 2.85 -11.16
C VAL A 229 -20.12 2.82 -11.69
N PRO A 230 -21.18 3.02 -10.88
CA PRO A 230 -22.55 3.03 -11.40
C PRO A 230 -22.83 4.14 -12.44
N ASP A 231 -22.21 5.32 -12.27
CA ASP A 231 -22.43 6.44 -13.22
C ASP A 231 -21.63 6.26 -14.52
N ALA A 232 -20.46 5.62 -14.47
CA ALA A 232 -19.74 5.20 -15.66
C ALA A 232 -20.54 4.16 -16.46
N GLU A 233 -21.13 3.16 -15.79
CA GLU A 233 -22.04 2.21 -16.42
C GLU A 233 -23.28 2.88 -17.02
N GLN A 234 -23.85 3.88 -16.33
CA GLN A 234 -24.95 4.67 -16.86
C GLN A 234 -24.54 5.43 -18.11
N LEU A 235 -23.35 6.02 -18.14
CA LEU A 235 -22.82 6.71 -19.32
C LEU A 235 -22.65 5.73 -20.50
N VAL A 236 -22.14 4.52 -20.25
CA VAL A 236 -22.04 3.48 -21.30
C VAL A 236 -23.45 3.17 -21.88
N ARG A 237 -24.45 2.94 -21.04
CA ARG A 237 -25.84 2.67 -21.49
C ARG A 237 -26.43 3.83 -22.32
N ILE A 238 -26.05 5.08 -22.00
CA ILE A 238 -26.45 6.26 -22.79
C ILE A 238 -25.76 6.26 -24.15
N LEU A 239 -24.47 5.97 -24.20
CA LEU A 239 -23.69 5.91 -25.45
C LEU A 239 -24.19 4.80 -26.38
N GLU A 240 -24.61 3.66 -25.85
CA GLU A 240 -25.20 2.54 -26.60
C GLU A 240 -26.51 2.90 -27.28
N ARG A 241 -27.20 4.01 -26.94
CA ARG A 241 -28.37 4.52 -27.65
C ARG A 241 -28.02 5.13 -29.01
N GLY A 242 -26.72 5.30 -29.32
CA GLY A 242 -26.21 5.71 -30.62
C GLY A 242 -26.39 7.20 -30.96
N GLN A 243 -26.83 8.02 -30.01
CA GLN A 243 -26.91 9.47 -30.18
C GLN A 243 -25.65 10.14 -29.66
N PRO A 244 -25.22 11.29 -30.24
CA PRO A 244 -24.10 12.05 -29.69
C PRO A 244 -24.38 12.49 -28.25
N VAL A 245 -23.47 12.14 -27.33
CA VAL A 245 -23.57 12.50 -25.90
C VAL A 245 -22.70 13.71 -25.63
N VAL A 246 -23.28 14.74 -25.01
CA VAL A 246 -22.60 15.96 -24.60
C VAL A 246 -22.57 16.03 -23.08
N MET A 247 -21.39 16.22 -22.53
CA MET A 247 -21.16 16.37 -21.10
C MET A 247 -20.72 17.80 -20.76
N HIS A 248 -21.23 18.35 -19.68
CA HIS A 248 -20.69 19.49 -18.99
C HIS A 248 -19.88 19.02 -17.79
N LEU A 249 -18.66 19.53 -17.64
CA LEU A 249 -17.70 19.11 -16.64
C LEU A 249 -17.12 20.33 -15.93
N THR A 250 -17.26 20.38 -14.60
CA THR A 250 -16.60 21.34 -13.72
C THR A 250 -15.66 20.58 -12.80
N LEU A 251 -14.36 20.84 -12.92
CA LEU A 251 -13.32 20.27 -12.04
C LEU A 251 -12.36 21.41 -11.70
N VAL A 252 -12.67 22.15 -10.64
CA VAL A 252 -11.84 23.26 -10.18
C VAL A 252 -10.79 22.72 -9.22
N SER A 253 -9.54 23.10 -9.45
CA SER A 253 -8.44 22.78 -8.54
C SER A 253 -7.47 23.95 -8.46
N GLN A 254 -6.67 23.99 -7.40
CA GLN A 254 -5.61 24.98 -7.24
C GLN A 254 -4.27 24.26 -7.13
N LYS A 255 -3.23 24.93 -7.65
CA LYS A 255 -1.85 24.47 -7.56
C LYS A 255 -0.98 25.59 -7.01
N ALA A 256 -0.03 25.25 -6.16
CA ALA A 256 0.97 26.17 -5.61
C ALA A 256 2.31 25.44 -5.50
N GLU A 257 3.39 26.21 -5.51
CA GLU A 257 4.73 25.72 -5.25
C GLU A 257 5.14 25.98 -3.81
N GLY A 258 6.14 25.24 -3.32
CA GLY A 258 6.73 25.48 -2.01
C GLY A 258 5.87 25.04 -0.82
N GLY A 259 4.96 24.10 -1.00
CA GLY A 259 4.27 23.46 0.10
C GLY A 259 5.21 22.64 0.98
N HIS A 260 4.81 22.39 2.22
CA HIS A 260 5.60 21.68 3.22
C HIS A 260 4.92 20.39 3.65
N SER A 261 5.63 19.27 3.53
CA SER A 261 5.31 17.98 4.12
C SER A 261 6.47 17.50 4.99
N GLY A 262 6.42 16.28 5.52
CA GLY A 262 7.51 15.73 6.32
C GLY A 262 7.19 14.36 6.89
N ASN A 263 8.24 13.55 7.05
CA ASN A 263 8.16 12.26 7.74
C ASN A 263 8.12 12.47 9.25
N VAL A 264 7.28 11.73 9.95
CA VAL A 264 7.32 11.65 11.42
C VAL A 264 8.07 10.39 11.81
N ILE A 265 9.21 10.57 12.46
CA ILE A 265 10.10 9.47 12.88
C ILE A 265 9.96 9.26 14.38
N ALA A 266 9.94 7.99 14.79
CA ALA A 266 9.95 7.56 16.18
C ALA A 266 10.77 6.27 16.34
N GLU A 267 11.33 6.04 17.52
CA GLU A 267 12.19 4.87 17.73
C GLU A 267 11.89 4.12 19.03
N VAL A 268 12.03 2.80 18.97
CA VAL A 268 12.29 1.93 20.12
C VAL A 268 13.79 1.67 20.15
N PRO A 269 14.57 2.34 21.03
CA PRO A 269 16.03 2.26 21.00
C PRO A 269 16.54 0.86 21.32
N GLY A 270 17.38 0.33 20.45
CA GLY A 270 18.08 -0.93 20.65
C GLY A 270 19.14 -0.85 21.76
N ARG A 271 19.57 -2.02 22.26
CA ARG A 271 20.69 -2.14 23.22
C ARG A 271 22.03 -1.90 22.55
N ASP A 272 22.14 -2.20 21.27
CA ASP A 272 23.33 -1.97 20.45
C ASP A 272 23.04 -0.91 19.39
N ALA A 273 23.54 0.29 19.62
CA ALA A 273 23.38 1.42 18.70
C ALA A 273 24.11 1.24 17.34
N LYS A 274 24.95 0.21 17.21
CA LYS A 274 25.65 -0.13 15.95
C LYS A 274 24.98 -1.24 15.17
N ALA A 275 24.00 -1.93 15.78
CA ALA A 275 23.25 -2.97 15.10
C ALA A 275 22.38 -2.35 13.98
N PRO A 276 22.24 -3.04 12.83
CA PRO A 276 21.37 -2.58 11.76
C PRO A 276 19.92 -2.34 12.22
N ILE A 277 19.30 -1.27 11.73
CA ILE A 277 17.98 -0.79 12.12
C ILE A 277 16.89 -1.68 11.50
N LEU A 278 15.78 -1.90 12.21
CA LEU A 278 14.54 -2.40 11.66
C LEU A 278 13.67 -1.19 11.29
N LEU A 279 13.48 -0.96 10.01
CA LEU A 279 12.61 0.10 9.47
C LEU A 279 11.22 -0.46 9.21
N VAL A 280 10.22 0.13 9.83
CA VAL A 280 8.80 -0.18 9.60
C VAL A 280 7.98 1.10 9.53
N GLY A 281 6.93 1.12 8.74
CA GLY A 281 6.11 2.31 8.59
C GLY A 281 4.87 2.11 7.75
N GLY A 282 4.30 3.21 7.36
CA GLY A 282 3.20 3.46 6.46
C GLY A 282 3.10 4.96 6.25
N HIS A 283 2.16 5.45 5.45
CA HIS A 283 2.09 6.89 5.18
C HIS A 283 1.05 7.63 6.02
N LEU A 284 1.37 8.88 6.34
CA LEU A 284 0.55 9.73 7.20
C LEU A 284 -0.49 10.52 6.41
N ASP A 285 -0.16 10.98 5.21
CA ASP A 285 -1.10 11.71 4.36
C ASP A 285 -2.23 10.80 3.85
N SER A 286 -3.25 11.35 3.27
CA SER A 286 -4.34 10.62 2.61
C SER A 286 -4.93 11.48 1.50
N TRP A 287 -5.68 10.86 0.58
CA TRP A 287 -6.57 11.65 -0.26
C TRP A 287 -7.65 12.35 0.56
N ASP A 288 -8.25 13.36 -0.02
CA ASP A 288 -9.15 14.33 0.62
C ASP A 288 -10.64 13.95 0.51
N LEU A 289 -10.98 12.78 -0.03
CA LEU A 289 -12.36 12.34 -0.19
C LEU A 289 -12.91 11.65 1.06
N GLY A 290 -12.12 10.72 1.64
CA GLY A 290 -12.41 10.02 2.90
C GLY A 290 -11.59 10.54 4.07
N THR A 291 -11.63 9.87 5.20
CA THR A 291 -10.80 10.19 6.38
C THR A 291 -9.44 9.48 6.37
N GLY A 292 -9.13 8.70 5.32
CA GLY A 292 -7.88 7.97 5.21
C GLY A 292 -7.72 6.94 6.34
N ALA A 293 -8.76 6.15 6.60
CA ALA A 293 -8.75 5.15 7.66
C ALA A 293 -7.97 3.92 7.25
N ILE A 294 -8.29 3.36 6.05
CA ILE A 294 -7.63 2.18 5.51
C ILE A 294 -6.39 2.53 4.68
N ASP A 295 -6.32 3.74 4.16
CA ASP A 295 -5.27 4.24 3.29
C ASP A 295 -4.74 5.60 3.82
N ASP A 296 -3.71 5.66 4.68
CA ASP A 296 -3.05 4.51 5.32
C ASP A 296 -3.05 4.66 6.87
N GLY A 297 -4.18 5.13 7.43
CA GLY A 297 -4.35 5.23 8.88
C GLY A 297 -4.11 3.90 9.60
N THR A 298 -4.52 2.77 8.98
CA THR A 298 -4.29 1.43 9.55
C THR A 298 -2.84 1.00 9.47
N GLY A 299 -2.11 1.27 8.41
CA GLY A 299 -0.72 0.82 8.28
C GLY A 299 0.21 1.52 9.26
N ILE A 300 0.09 2.84 9.41
CA ILE A 300 0.84 3.56 10.46
C ILE A 300 0.47 3.07 11.86
N ALA A 301 -0.80 2.71 12.10
CA ALA A 301 -1.26 2.20 13.38
C ALA A 301 -0.71 0.79 13.66
N ILE A 302 -0.75 -0.12 12.69
CA ILE A 302 -0.25 -1.48 12.78
C ILE A 302 1.23 -1.50 13.14
N THR A 303 2.05 -0.75 12.41
CA THR A 303 3.51 -0.74 12.58
C THR A 303 3.93 -0.10 13.91
N ALA A 304 3.28 0.98 14.32
CA ALA A 304 3.52 1.61 15.61
C ALA A 304 3.04 0.75 16.80
N ALA A 305 1.87 0.12 16.69
CA ALA A 305 1.36 -0.80 17.72
C ALA A 305 2.29 -2.01 17.90
N ALA A 306 2.74 -2.62 16.81
CA ALA A 306 3.69 -3.72 16.85
C ALA A 306 5.01 -3.33 17.53
N ALA A 307 5.58 -2.19 17.18
CA ALA A 307 6.78 -1.65 17.83
C ALA A 307 6.53 -1.35 19.32
N ARG A 308 5.34 -0.89 19.68
CA ARG A 308 4.93 -0.66 21.07
C ARG A 308 4.87 -1.97 21.87
N HIS A 309 4.33 -3.05 21.33
CA HIS A 309 4.34 -4.36 21.98
C HIS A 309 5.77 -4.87 22.26
N ILE A 310 6.70 -4.65 21.33
CA ILE A 310 8.13 -4.95 21.57
C ILE A 310 8.70 -4.10 22.70
N MET A 311 8.39 -2.82 22.73
CA MET A 311 8.83 -1.88 23.77
C MET A 311 8.30 -2.28 25.16
N ASP A 312 7.06 -2.72 25.27
CA ASP A 312 6.45 -3.20 26.50
C ASP A 312 7.09 -4.51 27.02
N ALA A 313 7.51 -5.37 26.10
CA ALA A 313 8.21 -6.62 26.43
C ALA A 313 9.64 -6.40 26.94
N GLY A 314 10.26 -5.28 26.61
CA GLY A 314 11.61 -4.95 27.02
C GLY A 314 12.40 -4.19 25.98
N ARG A 315 13.74 -4.34 26.04
CA ARG A 315 14.64 -3.63 25.14
C ARG A 315 15.19 -4.58 24.07
N PRO A 316 14.91 -4.33 22.78
CA PRO A 316 15.44 -5.14 21.68
C PRO A 316 16.96 -4.93 21.50
N LEU A 317 17.65 -5.85 20.81
CA LEU A 317 19.06 -5.62 20.43
C LEU A 317 19.13 -4.50 19.39
N ARG A 318 18.33 -4.58 18.33
CA ARG A 318 18.30 -3.59 17.24
C ARG A 318 17.30 -2.47 17.54
N THR A 319 17.63 -1.27 17.11
CA THR A 319 16.64 -0.17 17.10
C THR A 319 15.53 -0.50 16.12
N ILE A 320 14.28 -0.30 16.55
CA ILE A 320 13.12 -0.30 15.66
C ILE A 320 12.79 1.16 15.36
N ARG A 321 12.89 1.56 14.11
CA ARG A 321 12.51 2.88 13.62
C ARG A 321 11.15 2.78 12.95
N VAL A 322 10.18 3.48 13.52
CA VAL A 322 8.85 3.65 12.97
C VAL A 322 8.84 4.97 12.21
N VAL A 323 8.43 4.93 10.95
CA VAL A 323 8.31 6.13 10.11
C VAL A 323 6.88 6.22 9.60
N TRP A 324 6.24 7.34 9.88
CA TRP A 324 4.99 7.74 9.26
C TRP A 324 5.35 8.70 8.14
N PHE A 325 5.43 8.17 6.94
CA PHE A 325 5.90 8.90 5.77
C PHE A 325 4.90 9.99 5.37
N GLY A 326 5.40 11.11 4.90
CA GLY A 326 4.56 12.18 4.36
C GLY A 326 4.57 12.15 2.84
N ALA A 327 3.45 12.55 2.25
CA ALA A 327 3.33 12.72 0.80
C ALA A 327 3.66 11.43 0.00
N GLU A 328 3.10 10.29 0.44
CA GLU A 328 3.07 9.07 -0.36
C GLU A 328 2.17 9.26 -1.57
N GLU A 329 0.94 9.72 -1.36
CA GLU A 329 -0.12 9.88 -2.34
C GLU A 329 0.28 10.68 -3.59
N PRO A 330 1.07 11.76 -3.48
CA PRO A 330 1.66 12.43 -4.65
C PRO A 330 2.93 11.74 -5.20
N GLY A 331 3.17 10.47 -4.87
CA GLY A 331 4.20 9.63 -5.49
C GLY A 331 5.44 9.35 -4.63
N GLY A 332 5.25 9.00 -3.35
CA GLY A 332 6.30 8.49 -2.46
C GLY A 332 7.40 9.51 -2.16
N LEU A 333 7.04 10.78 -1.93
CA LEU A 333 8.04 11.84 -1.72
C LEU A 333 8.72 11.69 -0.36
N GLY A 334 7.99 11.24 0.66
CA GLY A 334 8.53 10.98 2.00
C GLY A 334 9.53 9.84 1.99
N GLY A 335 9.24 8.74 1.33
CA GLY A 335 10.15 7.62 1.17
C GLY A 335 11.46 8.03 0.47
N LYS A 336 11.36 8.84 -0.59
CA LYS A 336 12.53 9.40 -1.29
C LYS A 336 13.36 10.31 -0.38
N ALA A 337 12.71 11.17 0.42
CA ALA A 337 13.37 12.05 1.37
C ALA A 337 14.09 11.24 2.47
N TYR A 338 13.42 10.21 3.01
CA TYR A 338 14.00 9.30 3.99
C TYR A 338 15.23 8.58 3.43
N ALA A 339 15.11 7.98 2.24
CA ALA A 339 16.25 7.29 1.63
C ALA A 339 17.43 8.23 1.32
N ALA A 340 17.17 9.47 0.94
CA ALA A 340 18.21 10.46 0.74
C ALA A 340 18.98 10.81 2.04
N ALA A 341 18.28 10.88 3.18
CA ALA A 341 18.85 11.16 4.48
C ALA A 341 19.50 9.92 5.14
N HIS A 342 18.85 8.78 5.08
CA HIS A 342 19.12 7.58 5.88
C HIS A 342 19.51 6.34 5.05
N GLY A 343 19.46 6.37 3.73
CA GLY A 343 19.73 5.20 2.89
C GLY A 343 21.15 4.64 2.99
N LYS A 344 22.07 5.37 3.63
CA LYS A 344 23.44 4.88 3.95
C LYS A 344 23.54 4.21 5.32
N GLU A 345 22.55 4.32 6.17
CA GLU A 345 22.50 3.61 7.44
C GLU A 345 22.28 2.12 7.18
N ALA A 346 22.84 1.29 8.07
CA ALA A 346 22.65 -0.16 7.96
C ALA A 346 21.22 -0.54 8.40
N HIS A 347 20.42 -1.03 7.49
CA HIS A 347 19.10 -1.57 7.78
C HIS A 347 19.14 -3.11 7.78
N ALA A 348 18.56 -3.73 8.81
CA ALA A 348 18.39 -5.18 8.88
C ALA A 348 17.19 -5.64 8.06
N ILE A 349 16.17 -4.79 7.99
CA ILE A 349 14.95 -4.99 7.21
C ILE A 349 14.28 -3.63 6.94
N ALA A 350 13.57 -3.51 5.85
CA ALA A 350 12.59 -2.46 5.57
C ALA A 350 11.26 -3.11 5.19
N GLY A 351 10.17 -2.65 5.79
CA GLY A 351 8.82 -3.13 5.51
C GLY A 351 7.79 -2.04 5.75
N GLU A 352 6.77 -2.02 4.93
CA GLU A 352 5.67 -1.07 4.95
C GLU A 352 4.34 -1.82 5.06
N SER A 353 3.40 -1.24 5.78
CA SER A 353 2.01 -1.69 5.83
C SER A 353 1.18 -0.60 5.16
N ASP A 354 0.72 -0.85 3.94
CA ASP A 354 -0.04 0.07 3.12
C ASP A 354 -0.98 -0.71 2.19
N PHE A 355 -1.90 -1.46 2.79
CA PHE A 355 -2.92 -2.22 2.06
C PHE A 355 -4.16 -2.51 2.91
N GLY A 356 -4.55 -1.53 3.75
CA GLY A 356 -5.69 -1.63 4.66
C GLY A 356 -5.43 -2.47 5.90
N ALA A 357 -6.48 -3.13 6.42
CA ALA A 357 -6.42 -3.88 7.66
C ALA A 357 -7.14 -5.24 7.61
N ASP A 358 -7.51 -5.73 6.43
CA ASP A 358 -7.97 -7.09 6.28
C ASP A 358 -6.82 -8.06 6.59
N ARG A 359 -7.11 -9.33 6.88
CA ARG A 359 -6.11 -10.26 7.44
C ARG A 359 -4.86 -10.37 6.58
N VAL A 360 -3.70 -10.33 7.20
CA VAL A 360 -2.48 -10.82 6.56
C VAL A 360 -2.63 -12.32 6.26
N TRP A 361 -2.43 -12.71 5.01
CA TRP A 361 -2.62 -14.10 4.58
C TRP A 361 -1.33 -14.74 4.03
N ARG A 362 -0.37 -13.93 3.61
CA ARG A 362 0.94 -14.40 3.17
C ARG A 362 2.04 -13.42 3.56
N PHE A 363 3.29 -13.90 3.56
CA PHE A 363 4.47 -13.04 3.67
C PHE A 363 5.53 -13.46 2.68
N SER A 364 6.36 -12.51 2.28
CA SER A 364 7.55 -12.71 1.47
C SER A 364 8.70 -11.87 1.99
N SER A 365 9.95 -12.30 1.77
CA SER A 365 11.11 -11.54 2.22
C SER A 365 12.37 -11.97 1.47
N GLN A 366 13.26 -11.01 1.29
CA GLN A 366 14.61 -11.26 0.80
C GLN A 366 15.41 -12.19 1.75
N LEU A 367 15.04 -12.26 3.03
CA LEU A 367 15.67 -13.12 4.06
C LEU A 367 15.64 -14.60 3.67
N MET A 368 14.72 -15.04 2.84
CA MET A 368 14.74 -16.39 2.29
C MET A 368 16.12 -16.76 1.73
N LYS A 369 16.82 -15.81 1.10
CA LYS A 369 18.15 -16.01 0.50
C LYS A 369 19.28 -15.53 1.41
N SER A 370 19.13 -14.40 2.10
CA SER A 370 20.18 -13.75 2.88
C SER A 370 20.32 -14.27 4.31
N ASP A 371 19.22 -14.71 4.93
CA ASP A 371 19.16 -15.31 6.28
C ASP A 371 18.06 -16.38 6.35
N PRO A 372 18.30 -17.60 5.81
CA PRO A 372 17.32 -18.68 5.82
C PRO A 372 16.87 -19.10 7.22
N ALA A 373 17.71 -18.89 8.24
CA ALA A 373 17.36 -19.24 9.63
C ALA A 373 16.31 -18.28 10.19
N ALA A 374 16.49 -16.97 10.00
CA ALA A 374 15.47 -15.98 10.35
C ALA A 374 14.18 -16.19 9.55
N TYR A 375 14.28 -16.50 8.26
CA TYR A 375 13.12 -16.81 7.42
C TYR A 375 12.32 -18.02 7.91
N ALA A 376 13.01 -19.09 8.35
CA ALA A 376 12.36 -20.27 8.94
C ALA A 376 11.66 -19.94 10.26
N GLN A 377 12.28 -19.10 11.11
CA GLN A 377 11.66 -18.63 12.37
C GLN A 377 10.43 -17.76 12.08
N LEU A 378 10.48 -16.86 11.10
CA LEU A 378 9.32 -16.08 10.65
C LEU A 378 8.18 -16.99 10.19
N THR A 379 8.49 -18.01 9.38
CA THR A 379 7.49 -18.99 8.92
C THR A 379 6.81 -19.69 10.11
N ALA A 380 7.58 -20.14 11.10
CA ALA A 380 7.04 -20.79 12.29
C ALA A 380 6.22 -19.84 13.18
N ALA A 381 6.64 -18.56 13.29
CA ALA A 381 5.96 -17.56 14.10
C ALA A 381 4.63 -17.10 13.49
N LEU A 382 4.56 -17.00 12.16
CA LEU A 382 3.40 -16.47 11.43
C LEU A 382 2.35 -17.54 11.09
N ALA A 383 2.75 -18.82 10.96
CA ALA A 383 1.85 -19.91 10.61
C ALA A 383 0.61 -20.05 11.51
N PRO A 384 0.68 -19.89 12.86
CA PRO A 384 -0.51 -19.94 13.72
C PRO A 384 -1.55 -18.85 13.44
N LEU A 385 -1.16 -17.75 12.78
CA LEU A 385 -2.07 -16.68 12.32
C LEU A 385 -2.75 -17.00 11.00
N GLY A 386 -2.48 -18.17 10.39
CA GLY A 386 -2.95 -18.54 9.05
C GLY A 386 -2.12 -17.93 7.91
N ILE A 387 -0.96 -17.37 8.23
CA ILE A 387 -0.11 -16.69 7.24
C ILE A 387 0.84 -17.69 6.59
N THR A 388 0.82 -17.75 5.27
CA THR A 388 1.69 -18.63 4.48
C THR A 388 2.90 -17.87 3.93
N LYS A 389 4.00 -18.58 3.71
CA LYS A 389 5.16 -18.01 3.03
C LYS A 389 4.95 -17.95 1.51
N ASN A 390 5.49 -16.91 0.89
CA ASN A 390 5.55 -16.78 -0.57
C ASN A 390 7.02 -16.65 -1.02
N ASP A 391 7.59 -17.76 -1.48
CA ASP A 391 9.00 -17.82 -1.88
C ASP A 391 9.29 -17.12 -3.23
N LYS A 392 8.25 -16.64 -3.92
CA LYS A 392 8.33 -15.93 -5.21
C LYS A 392 7.88 -14.46 -5.10
N GLY A 393 7.64 -13.98 -3.88
CA GLY A 393 7.23 -12.59 -3.68
C GLY A 393 8.34 -11.61 -4.01
N GLU A 394 7.95 -10.39 -4.28
CA GLU A 394 8.80 -9.24 -4.55
C GLU A 394 8.67 -8.23 -3.41
N ALA A 395 9.55 -7.22 -3.41
CA ALA A 395 9.44 -6.08 -2.50
C ALA A 395 8.13 -5.34 -2.78
N ASP A 396 7.49 -4.86 -1.72
CA ASP A 396 6.26 -4.09 -1.76
C ASP A 396 6.38 -2.91 -0.78
N GLY A 397 5.65 -1.82 -1.04
CA GLY A 397 5.66 -0.60 -0.24
C GLY A 397 6.37 0.57 -0.94
N THR A 398 5.58 1.57 -1.32
CA THR A 398 6.02 2.76 -2.08
C THR A 398 7.08 3.56 -1.33
N ASP A 399 6.91 3.72 -0.02
CA ASP A 399 7.79 4.57 0.79
C ASP A 399 9.08 3.88 1.21
N VAL A 400 9.08 2.56 1.37
CA VAL A 400 10.31 1.81 1.68
C VAL A 400 11.11 1.42 0.43
N GLU A 401 10.51 1.44 -0.75
CA GLU A 401 11.16 1.07 -2.02
C GLU A 401 12.45 1.84 -2.29
N PRO A 402 12.57 3.18 -2.07
CA PRO A 402 13.83 3.88 -2.26
C PRO A 402 14.94 3.41 -1.30
N THR A 403 14.59 3.03 -0.06
CA THR A 403 15.55 2.49 0.92
C THR A 403 15.97 1.07 0.57
N ILE A 404 15.05 0.25 0.05
CA ILE A 404 15.34 -1.09 -0.50
C ILE A 404 16.26 -0.98 -1.70
N THR A 405 16.00 -0.05 -2.61
CA THR A 405 16.86 0.24 -3.77
C THR A 405 18.27 0.70 -3.34
N ALA A 406 18.39 1.40 -2.21
CA ALA A 406 19.67 1.75 -1.61
C ALA A 406 20.40 0.57 -0.94
N GLY A 407 19.78 -0.61 -0.86
CA GLY A 407 20.40 -1.87 -0.41
C GLY A 407 19.84 -2.46 0.89
N ALA A 408 18.77 -1.91 1.46
CA ALA A 408 18.11 -2.50 2.62
C ALA A 408 17.43 -3.83 2.24
N PRO A 409 17.56 -4.90 3.04
CA PRO A 409 16.72 -6.08 2.87
C PRO A 409 15.24 -5.73 3.10
N TRP A 410 14.34 -6.47 2.45
CA TRP A 410 12.91 -6.19 2.52
C TRP A 410 12.10 -7.36 3.09
N ILE A 411 10.93 -7.02 3.64
CA ILE A 411 9.86 -7.93 4.01
C ILE A 411 8.51 -7.31 3.64
N SER A 412 7.60 -8.14 3.14
CA SER A 412 6.20 -7.80 2.88
C SER A 412 5.28 -8.76 3.63
N LEU A 413 4.32 -8.22 4.37
CA LEU A 413 3.22 -8.94 4.99
C LEU A 413 1.93 -8.53 4.26
N SER A 414 1.51 -9.37 3.30
CA SER A 414 0.41 -9.01 2.40
C SER A 414 -0.94 -9.22 3.07
N GLN A 415 -1.71 -8.14 3.21
CA GLN A 415 -3.11 -8.15 3.62
C GLN A 415 -4.01 -8.72 2.51
N ASP A 416 -5.23 -9.12 2.86
CA ASP A 416 -6.26 -9.54 1.91
C ASP A 416 -6.86 -8.33 1.22
N GLY A 417 -6.55 -8.15 -0.06
CA GLY A 417 -6.98 -7.03 -0.88
C GLY A 417 -8.35 -7.18 -1.52
N THR A 418 -9.10 -8.25 -1.22
CA THR A 418 -10.37 -8.55 -1.90
C THR A 418 -11.37 -7.39 -1.81
N ARG A 419 -11.39 -6.65 -0.70
CA ARG A 419 -12.28 -5.52 -0.46
C ARG A 419 -11.57 -4.16 -0.45
N TYR A 420 -10.23 -4.12 -0.46
CA TYR A 420 -9.46 -2.89 -0.31
C TYR A 420 -9.88 -1.83 -1.33
N PHE A 421 -10.03 -2.20 -2.59
CA PHE A 421 -10.40 -1.30 -3.67
C PHE A 421 -11.89 -0.94 -3.74
N ASP A 422 -12.71 -1.44 -2.81
CA ASP A 422 -14.07 -0.93 -2.61
C ASP A 422 -14.04 0.46 -1.97
N TRP A 423 -13.00 0.77 -1.18
CA TRP A 423 -12.91 1.99 -0.36
C TRP A 423 -11.72 2.88 -0.67
N HIS A 424 -10.61 2.28 -1.08
CA HIS A 424 -9.35 2.96 -1.37
C HIS A 424 -9.55 4.17 -2.28
N HIS A 425 -9.08 5.35 -1.86
CA HIS A 425 -9.21 6.63 -2.55
C HIS A 425 -10.64 7.12 -2.79
N THR A 426 -11.60 6.67 -2.01
CA THR A 426 -13.02 7.08 -2.12
C THR A 426 -13.49 7.83 -0.87
N PRO A 427 -14.68 8.49 -0.92
CA PRO A 427 -15.30 9.08 0.27
C PRO A 427 -15.61 8.06 1.38
N ASP A 428 -15.63 6.78 1.06
CA ASP A 428 -15.95 5.67 1.96
C ASP A 428 -14.72 5.09 2.68
N ASP A 429 -13.53 5.67 2.50
CA ASP A 429 -12.37 5.35 3.31
C ASP A 429 -12.54 5.96 4.71
N THR A 430 -13.23 5.21 5.57
CA THR A 430 -13.68 5.66 6.90
C THR A 430 -13.51 4.56 7.95
N LEU A 431 -13.46 4.94 9.22
CA LEU A 431 -13.17 4.06 10.36
C LEU A 431 -14.08 2.82 10.44
N ASP A 432 -15.35 2.95 10.05
CA ASP A 432 -16.34 1.86 10.09
C ASP A 432 -16.06 0.70 9.11
N LYS A 433 -15.11 0.85 8.20
CA LYS A 433 -14.67 -0.20 7.27
C LYS A 433 -13.68 -1.17 7.89
N ILE A 434 -13.10 -0.81 9.05
CA ILE A 434 -12.07 -1.60 9.71
C ILE A 434 -12.71 -2.63 10.65
N ASP A 435 -12.38 -3.89 10.45
CA ASP A 435 -12.69 -4.96 11.40
C ASP A 435 -11.62 -5.01 12.51
N PRO A 436 -11.97 -4.72 13.78
CA PRO A 436 -10.99 -4.69 14.87
C PRO A 436 -10.28 -6.03 15.10
N ALA A 437 -10.91 -7.17 14.76
CA ALA A 437 -10.27 -8.47 14.94
C ALA A 437 -9.23 -8.73 13.85
N GLN A 438 -9.47 -8.28 12.63
CA GLN A 438 -8.51 -8.36 11.54
C GLN A 438 -7.36 -7.37 11.76
N LEU A 439 -7.63 -6.16 12.25
CA LEU A 439 -6.60 -5.20 12.64
C LEU A 439 -5.64 -5.80 13.70
N ARG A 440 -6.18 -6.44 14.75
CA ARG A 440 -5.34 -7.13 15.75
C ARG A 440 -4.52 -8.27 15.16
N GLN A 441 -5.03 -9.00 14.16
CA GLN A 441 -4.25 -10.04 13.49
C GLN A 441 -3.06 -9.45 12.72
N ASN A 442 -3.24 -8.28 12.09
CA ASN A 442 -2.14 -7.53 11.49
C ASN A 442 -1.08 -7.14 12.53
N VAL A 443 -1.51 -6.52 13.64
CA VAL A 443 -0.59 -6.14 14.73
C VAL A 443 0.17 -7.36 15.26
N ALA A 444 -0.50 -8.49 15.44
CA ALA A 444 0.13 -9.74 15.90
C ALA A 444 1.19 -10.25 14.89
N ALA A 445 0.91 -10.17 13.60
CA ALA A 445 1.84 -10.57 12.55
C ALA A 445 3.10 -9.69 12.55
N TRP A 446 2.93 -8.37 12.59
CA TRP A 446 4.03 -7.42 12.66
C TRP A 446 4.81 -7.51 13.96
N THR A 447 4.12 -7.73 15.11
CA THR A 447 4.77 -7.98 16.41
C THR A 447 5.65 -9.24 16.36
N ALA A 448 5.14 -10.34 15.81
CA ALA A 448 5.92 -11.57 15.65
C ALA A 448 7.14 -11.36 14.74
N MET A 449 6.98 -10.65 13.64
CA MET A 449 8.06 -10.30 12.73
C MET A 449 9.14 -9.48 13.44
N LEU A 450 8.76 -8.41 14.14
CA LEU A 450 9.70 -7.57 14.88
C LEU A 450 10.38 -8.34 16.01
N ALA A 451 9.67 -9.21 16.73
CA ALA A 451 10.24 -10.04 17.79
C ALA A 451 11.33 -10.98 17.26
N VAL A 452 11.08 -11.65 16.10
CA VAL A 452 12.08 -12.51 15.44
C VAL A 452 13.32 -11.71 15.02
N LEU A 453 13.12 -10.56 14.38
CA LEU A 453 14.19 -9.79 13.76
C LEU A 453 14.91 -8.84 14.73
N SER A 454 14.37 -8.62 15.92
CA SER A 454 14.93 -7.71 16.94
C SER A 454 16.31 -8.12 17.45
N GLY A 455 16.77 -9.35 17.22
CA GLY A 455 18.00 -9.90 17.74
C GLY A 455 17.95 -10.24 19.23
N GLY A 456 16.74 -10.42 19.77
CA GLY A 456 16.42 -10.74 21.17
C GLY A 456 16.01 -9.52 21.97
N ILE A 457 15.03 -9.74 22.85
CA ILE A 457 14.45 -8.74 23.74
C ILE A 457 14.88 -9.04 25.18
N GLU A 458 15.46 -8.06 25.88
CA GLU A 458 15.88 -8.15 27.26
C GLU A 458 14.75 -7.64 28.18
N PRO A 459 14.08 -8.53 28.94
CA PRO A 459 12.99 -8.14 29.82
C PRO A 459 13.47 -7.22 30.94
N GLY A 460 12.65 -6.24 31.33
CA GLY A 460 12.92 -5.33 32.45
C GLY A 460 14.01 -4.27 32.21
N ALA A 461 14.63 -4.25 31.05
CA ALA A 461 15.56 -3.19 30.67
C ALA A 461 14.76 -1.89 30.39
N LYS A 462 14.94 -0.89 31.28
CA LYS A 462 14.29 0.42 31.09
C LYS A 462 14.78 1.07 29.81
N GLN A 463 13.85 1.66 29.08
CA GLN A 463 14.20 2.57 27.97
C GLN A 463 15.11 3.69 28.47
N PRO A 464 16.10 4.15 27.67
CA PRO A 464 16.95 5.26 28.08
C PRO A 464 16.09 6.48 28.40
N LYS A 465 16.41 7.16 29.51
CA LYS A 465 15.70 8.41 29.84
C LYS A 465 15.85 9.39 28.68
N ARG A 466 14.75 10.04 28.31
CA ARG A 466 14.74 11.13 27.32
C ARG A 466 15.82 12.16 27.67
N ARG A 467 16.69 12.49 26.71
CA ARG A 467 17.54 13.70 26.78
C ARG A 467 16.81 14.88 26.19
#